data_b881a2f9a461e22d0014beac6c50de63
#
_entry.id   b881a2f9a461e22d0014beac6c50de63
#
_cell.length_a   1.000
_cell.length_b   1.000
_cell.length_c   1.000
_cell.angle_alpha   90.00
_cell.angle_beta   90.00
_cell.angle_gamma   90.00
#
_symmetry.space_group_name_H-M   'P 1'
#
loop_
_entity.id
_entity.type
_entity.pdbx_description
1 polymer ?
#
loop_
_entity_poly.entity_id
_entity_poly.type
_entity_poly.pdbx_seq_one_letter_code
_entity_poly.pdbx_strand_id
1 'polypeptide(L)'
;MEYTFYQLLWFFLVYSFLGWLMETALAAAKKGRLLNRGFLNAPFSPVYGLASILFAVFLPELRSAPFFLFVEGMILATALELVTGMLLERIFGQKWWDYSREPWNFNGHICLKYSVVWGVLALLCMFVGNPLLITLTDWVPQAVGRIVLLVVLILLAIDFVGSWAALLQLNGSLKEPTEISRRWRVLSNTLDNAVTRYIQRRMARAYPSLAKERLQKERQKKKARTQVFAQGCGFYKLAWIFFIAALLGDGFETVFCRLSMGEWMSRSSLLYGPFSIVWGFGAVILTALPSR
;
A
#
# COMPACT_ATOMS: atom_id res chain seq x y z
N MET A 1 4.20 22.74 -3.83
CA MET A 1 4.30 21.76 -2.72
C MET A 1 4.56 22.53 -1.44
N GLU A 2 3.78 22.29 -0.40
CA GLU A 2 3.92 22.94 0.92
C GLU A 2 5.15 22.41 1.69
N TYR A 3 5.56 21.16 1.43
CA TYR A 3 6.66 20.48 2.13
C TYR A 3 7.87 20.27 1.25
N THR A 4 9.05 20.38 1.86
CA THR A 4 10.34 20.11 1.20
C THR A 4 10.57 18.60 1.05
N PHE A 5 11.38 18.19 0.08
CA PHE A 5 11.74 16.78 -0.11
C PHE A 5 12.39 16.17 1.14
N TYR A 6 13.17 16.95 1.89
CA TYR A 6 13.75 16.55 3.17
C TYR A 6 12.68 16.18 4.21
N GLN A 7 11.64 17.01 4.33
CA GLN A 7 10.51 16.75 5.24
C GLN A 7 9.70 15.53 4.80
N LEU A 8 9.47 15.35 3.50
CA LEU A 8 8.77 14.16 2.99
C LEU A 8 9.51 12.87 3.30
N LEU A 9 10.85 12.86 3.26
CA LEU A 9 11.63 11.69 3.66
C LEU A 9 11.51 11.39 5.16
N TRP A 10 11.50 12.43 6.01
CA TRP A 10 11.24 12.25 7.43
C TRP A 10 9.83 11.72 7.69
N PHE A 11 8.82 12.25 7.01
CA PHE A 11 7.45 11.71 7.10
C PHE A 11 7.43 10.24 6.72
N PHE A 12 8.03 9.87 5.61
CA PHE A 12 8.13 8.48 5.19
C PHE A 12 8.70 7.57 6.29
N LEU A 13 9.85 7.94 6.85
CA LEU A 13 10.51 7.10 7.87
C LEU A 13 9.69 7.02 9.16
N VAL A 14 9.27 8.16 9.68
CA VAL A 14 8.58 8.19 10.98
C VAL A 14 7.22 7.50 10.89
N TYR A 15 6.43 7.78 9.87
CA TYR A 15 5.13 7.11 9.72
C TYR A 15 5.26 5.62 9.36
N SER A 16 6.30 5.21 8.63
CA SER A 16 6.59 3.79 8.44
C SER A 16 6.89 3.08 9.76
N PHE A 17 7.64 3.72 10.64
CA PHE A 17 7.93 3.19 11.98
C PHE A 17 6.67 3.15 12.87
N LEU A 18 5.90 4.23 12.91
CA LEU A 18 4.65 4.30 13.69
C LEU A 18 3.62 3.28 13.19
N GLY A 19 3.50 3.10 11.87
CA GLY A 19 2.62 2.09 11.29
C GLY A 19 3.03 0.67 11.69
N TRP A 20 4.32 0.36 11.63
CA TRP A 20 4.83 -0.93 12.12
C TRP A 20 4.55 -1.13 13.62
N LEU A 21 4.76 -0.09 14.43
CA LEU A 21 4.49 -0.14 15.88
C LEU A 21 3.02 -0.41 16.15
N MET A 22 2.12 0.28 15.46
CA MET A 22 0.67 0.09 15.57
C MET A 22 0.25 -1.33 15.18
N GLU A 23 0.71 -1.84 14.04
CA GLU A 23 0.39 -3.21 13.61
C GLU A 23 0.92 -4.27 14.58
N THR A 24 2.14 -4.07 15.08
CA THR A 24 2.77 -4.99 16.04
C THR A 24 2.04 -4.97 17.38
N ALA A 25 1.64 -3.79 17.86
CA ALA A 25 0.86 -3.63 19.09
C ALA A 25 -0.52 -4.29 18.97
N LEU A 26 -1.23 -4.06 17.86
CA LEU A 26 -2.52 -4.69 17.58
C LEU A 26 -2.40 -6.22 17.47
N ALA A 27 -1.32 -6.71 16.85
CA ALA A 27 -1.06 -8.15 16.76
C ALA A 27 -0.74 -8.76 18.12
N ALA A 28 0.01 -8.05 18.95
CA ALA A 28 0.34 -8.47 20.32
C ALA A 28 -0.91 -8.52 21.19
N ALA A 29 -1.78 -7.51 21.12
CA ALA A 29 -3.04 -7.48 21.85
C ALA A 29 -3.98 -8.64 21.46
N LYS A 30 -4.03 -9.00 20.16
CA LYS A 30 -4.91 -10.09 19.67
C LYS A 30 -4.33 -11.50 19.92
N LYS A 31 -3.01 -11.67 19.91
CA LYS A 31 -2.34 -13.00 19.94
C LYS A 31 -1.49 -13.26 21.18
N GLY A 32 -1.36 -12.28 22.08
CA GLY A 32 -0.53 -12.39 23.30
C GLY A 32 0.97 -12.55 23.02
N ARG A 33 1.44 -12.25 21.81
CA ARG A 33 2.86 -12.40 21.41
C ARG A 33 3.28 -11.25 20.50
N LEU A 34 4.45 -10.70 20.75
CA LEU A 34 5.10 -9.72 19.85
C LEU A 34 5.56 -10.46 18.58
N LEU A 35 4.90 -10.20 17.48
CA LEU A 35 5.22 -10.76 16.16
C LEU A 35 5.44 -9.60 15.19
N ASN A 36 6.66 -9.51 14.64
CA ASN A 36 6.88 -8.60 13.52
C ASN A 36 6.11 -9.14 12.28
N ARG A 37 5.02 -8.47 11.94
CA ARG A 37 4.19 -8.76 10.77
C ARG A 37 4.57 -7.93 9.55
N GLY A 38 5.54 -7.03 9.68
CA GLY A 38 6.02 -6.22 8.58
C GLY A 38 6.64 -7.07 7.46
N PHE A 39 6.57 -6.55 6.25
CA PHE A 39 7.29 -7.11 5.09
C PHE A 39 8.81 -7.08 5.36
N LEU A 40 9.29 -5.99 5.93
CA LEU A 40 10.69 -5.77 6.27
C LEU A 40 11.08 -6.49 7.58
N ASN A 41 12.37 -6.81 7.71
CA ASN A 41 12.93 -7.26 9.00
C ASN A 41 13.07 -6.11 9.98
N ALA A 42 13.44 -4.94 9.48
CA ALA A 42 13.48 -3.70 10.23
C ALA A 42 12.06 -3.29 10.69
N PRO A 43 11.96 -2.52 11.78
CA PRO A 43 10.68 -2.08 12.35
C PRO A 43 10.03 -0.96 11.52
N PHE A 44 9.76 -1.25 10.26
CA PHE A 44 9.15 -0.29 9.34
C PHE A 44 8.08 -0.95 8.47
N SER A 45 6.96 -0.24 8.26
CA SER A 45 5.89 -0.61 7.34
C SER A 45 5.77 0.47 6.25
N PRO A 46 6.40 0.27 5.06
CA PRO A 46 6.51 1.30 4.02
C PRO A 46 5.17 1.85 3.52
N VAL A 47 4.09 1.06 3.62
CA VAL A 47 2.74 1.49 3.19
C VAL A 47 2.27 2.72 3.95
N TYR A 48 2.52 2.79 5.27
CA TYR A 48 2.17 3.97 6.08
C TYR A 48 3.03 5.19 5.72
N GLY A 49 4.31 4.97 5.45
CA GLY A 49 5.19 6.04 4.96
C GLY A 49 4.77 6.58 3.59
N LEU A 50 4.40 5.70 2.66
CA LEU A 50 3.88 6.12 1.36
C LEU A 50 2.54 6.86 1.50
N ALA A 51 1.64 6.38 2.36
CA ALA A 51 0.38 7.08 2.65
C ALA A 51 0.63 8.49 3.18
N SER A 52 1.59 8.66 4.10
CA SER A 52 1.93 9.99 4.65
C SER A 52 2.48 10.94 3.60
N ILE A 53 3.28 10.44 2.64
CA ILE A 53 3.73 11.25 1.49
C ILE A 53 2.54 11.66 0.63
N LEU A 54 1.63 10.73 0.30
CA LEU A 54 0.43 11.06 -0.47
C LEU A 54 -0.41 12.12 0.25
N PHE A 55 -0.61 12.00 1.55
CA PHE A 55 -1.32 13.00 2.33
C PHE A 55 -0.61 14.36 2.30
N ALA A 56 0.71 14.39 2.48
CA ALA A 56 1.48 15.62 2.47
C ALA A 56 1.50 16.31 1.10
N VAL A 57 1.39 15.55 0.01
CA VAL A 57 1.42 16.11 -1.36
C VAL A 57 0.03 16.57 -1.81
N PHE A 58 -1.02 15.79 -1.52
CA PHE A 58 -2.35 16.00 -2.10
C PHE A 58 -3.34 16.71 -1.17
N LEU A 59 -3.20 16.62 0.17
CA LEU A 59 -4.21 17.14 1.10
C LEU A 59 -3.96 18.55 1.70
N PRO A 60 -2.83 19.25 1.45
CA PRO A 60 -2.59 20.53 2.10
C PRO A 60 -3.68 21.58 1.85
N GLU A 61 -4.21 21.65 0.63
CA GLU A 61 -5.24 22.59 0.22
C GLU A 61 -6.57 22.35 0.95
N LEU A 62 -6.80 21.14 1.43
CA LEU A 62 -8.03 20.74 2.13
C LEU A 62 -8.00 20.98 3.66
N ARG A 63 -6.94 21.57 4.19
CA ARG A 63 -6.86 21.88 5.63
C ARG A 63 -7.99 22.78 6.13
N SER A 64 -8.49 23.68 5.27
CA SER A 64 -9.64 24.53 5.61
C SER A 64 -10.97 23.78 5.61
N ALA A 65 -11.01 22.56 5.04
CA ALA A 65 -12.22 21.75 4.89
C ALA A 65 -11.99 20.31 5.43
N PRO A 66 -11.96 20.10 6.76
CA PRO A 66 -11.57 18.83 7.38
C PRO A 66 -12.40 17.63 6.93
N PHE A 67 -13.66 17.81 6.61
CA PHE A 67 -14.51 16.75 6.09
C PHE A 67 -14.01 16.24 4.73
N PHE A 68 -13.66 17.14 3.81
CA PHE A 68 -13.11 16.74 2.51
C PHE A 68 -11.71 16.13 2.65
N LEU A 69 -10.88 16.65 3.55
CA LEU A 69 -9.60 16.09 3.89
C LEU A 69 -9.73 14.63 4.39
N PHE A 70 -10.71 14.37 5.26
CA PHE A 70 -11.03 13.04 5.74
C PHE A 70 -11.41 12.11 4.58
N VAL A 71 -12.36 12.53 3.73
CA VAL A 71 -12.86 11.72 2.61
C VAL A 71 -11.75 11.41 1.61
N GLU A 72 -10.98 12.42 1.25
CA GLU A 72 -9.90 12.26 0.27
C GLU A 72 -8.75 11.44 0.83
N GLY A 73 -8.34 11.68 2.07
CA GLY A 73 -7.35 10.86 2.76
C GLY A 73 -7.78 9.39 2.87
N MET A 74 -9.07 9.16 3.14
CA MET A 74 -9.65 7.81 3.11
C MET A 74 -9.51 7.16 1.73
N ILE A 75 -9.83 7.88 0.65
CA ILE A 75 -9.76 7.37 -0.73
C ILE A 75 -8.31 7.10 -1.14
N LEU A 76 -7.40 8.06 -0.91
CA LEU A 76 -5.98 7.95 -1.25
C LEU A 76 -5.32 6.73 -0.59
N ALA A 77 -5.49 6.60 0.72
CA ALA A 77 -4.88 5.50 1.45
C ALA A 77 -5.52 4.15 1.10
N THR A 78 -6.83 4.12 0.86
CA THR A 78 -7.52 2.90 0.42
C THR A 78 -7.07 2.47 -0.97
N ALA A 79 -6.85 3.42 -1.89
CA ALA A 79 -6.30 3.12 -3.21
C ALA A 79 -4.87 2.56 -3.11
N LEU A 80 -4.02 3.17 -2.27
CA LEU A 80 -2.68 2.66 -1.99
C LEU A 80 -2.72 1.25 -1.40
N GLU A 81 -3.60 1.00 -0.43
CA GLU A 81 -3.79 -0.32 0.21
C GLU A 81 -4.24 -1.36 -0.82
N LEU A 82 -5.19 -1.02 -1.70
CA LEU A 82 -5.65 -1.90 -2.76
C LEU A 82 -4.53 -2.24 -3.74
N VAL A 83 -3.83 -1.23 -4.26
CA VAL A 83 -2.73 -1.42 -5.22
C VAL A 83 -1.63 -2.28 -4.60
N THR A 84 -1.23 -1.98 -3.37
CA THR A 84 -0.21 -2.75 -2.66
C THR A 84 -0.68 -4.18 -2.40
N GLY A 85 -1.92 -4.38 -1.96
CA GLY A 85 -2.49 -5.71 -1.70
C GLY A 85 -2.57 -6.57 -2.96
N MET A 86 -3.04 -6.00 -4.08
CA MET A 86 -3.09 -6.69 -5.36
C MET A 86 -1.69 -7.02 -5.90
N LEU A 87 -0.74 -6.08 -5.79
CA LEU A 87 0.63 -6.27 -6.22
C LEU A 87 1.32 -7.40 -5.45
N LEU A 88 1.19 -7.38 -4.13
CA LEU A 88 1.74 -8.43 -3.26
C LEU A 88 1.09 -9.78 -3.53
N GLU A 89 -0.24 -9.83 -3.71
CA GLU A 89 -0.92 -11.07 -4.07
C GLU A 89 -0.48 -11.59 -5.45
N ARG A 90 -0.31 -10.70 -6.42
CA ARG A 90 0.14 -11.09 -7.78
C ARG A 90 1.57 -11.64 -7.77
N ILE A 91 2.46 -11.01 -7.00
CA ILE A 91 3.89 -11.38 -6.95
C ILE A 91 4.10 -12.63 -6.09
N PHE A 92 3.51 -12.63 -4.89
CA PHE A 92 3.75 -13.69 -3.90
C PHE A 92 2.65 -14.75 -3.85
N GLY A 93 1.57 -14.58 -4.63
CA GLY A 93 0.48 -15.54 -4.76
C GLY A 93 -0.40 -15.69 -3.53
N GLN A 94 -0.31 -14.75 -2.58
CA GLN A 94 -1.06 -14.78 -1.32
C GLN A 94 -1.36 -13.38 -0.81
N LYS A 95 -2.44 -13.28 -0.03
CA LYS A 95 -2.82 -12.04 0.63
C LYS A 95 -2.05 -11.86 1.93
N TRP A 96 -1.47 -10.68 2.15
CA TRP A 96 -0.80 -10.31 3.40
C TRP A 96 -1.79 -9.95 4.49
N TRP A 97 -2.93 -9.39 4.09
CA TRP A 97 -4.11 -9.18 4.92
C TRP A 97 -5.33 -9.68 4.15
N ASP A 98 -6.38 -10.04 4.85
CA ASP A 98 -7.59 -10.55 4.23
C ASP A 98 -8.82 -10.05 5.01
N TYR A 99 -9.54 -9.13 4.38
CA TYR A 99 -10.78 -8.55 4.89
C TYR A 99 -12.03 -9.24 4.32
N SER A 100 -11.91 -10.43 3.75
CA SER A 100 -13.04 -11.12 3.13
C SER A 100 -14.21 -11.39 4.11
N ARG A 101 -13.93 -11.37 5.42
CA ARG A 101 -14.93 -11.54 6.47
C ARG A 101 -15.58 -10.22 6.92
N GLU A 102 -15.01 -9.08 6.56
CA GLU A 102 -15.53 -7.77 6.92
C GLU A 102 -16.61 -7.35 5.92
N PRO A 103 -17.69 -6.67 6.37
CA PRO A 103 -18.68 -6.12 5.46
C PRO A 103 -18.06 -5.04 4.57
N TRP A 104 -18.67 -4.81 3.40
CA TRP A 104 -18.24 -3.80 2.45
C TRP A 104 -16.77 -3.93 2.03
N ASN A 105 -16.31 -5.18 1.87
CA ASN A 105 -14.96 -5.43 1.35
C ASN A 105 -14.94 -5.57 -0.18
N PHE A 106 -13.80 -5.25 -0.78
CA PHE A 106 -13.52 -5.49 -2.18
C PHE A 106 -12.43 -6.54 -2.31
N ASN A 107 -12.80 -7.74 -2.71
CA ASN A 107 -11.91 -8.90 -2.89
C ASN A 107 -11.05 -9.24 -1.66
N GLY A 108 -11.41 -8.76 -0.46
CA GLY A 108 -10.64 -8.94 0.76
C GLY A 108 -9.37 -8.07 0.87
N HIS A 109 -9.09 -7.21 -0.12
CA HIS A 109 -7.93 -6.30 -0.08
C HIS A 109 -8.21 -5.04 0.72
N ILE A 110 -9.42 -4.50 0.60
CA ILE A 110 -9.87 -3.29 1.28
C ILE A 110 -11.27 -3.51 1.86
N CYS A 111 -11.62 -2.74 2.88
CA CYS A 111 -12.99 -2.68 3.38
C CYS A 111 -13.29 -1.30 3.99
N LEU A 112 -14.58 -0.92 3.98
CA LEU A 112 -15.02 0.40 4.43
C LEU A 112 -14.57 0.75 5.85
N LYS A 113 -14.60 -0.21 6.77
CA LYS A 113 -14.18 -0.03 8.16
C LYS A 113 -12.74 0.50 8.27
N TYR A 114 -11.79 -0.13 7.58
CA TYR A 114 -10.39 0.29 7.61
C TYR A 114 -10.14 1.51 6.73
N SER A 115 -10.94 1.72 5.69
CA SER A 115 -10.91 2.96 4.92
C SER A 115 -11.28 4.17 5.78
N VAL A 116 -12.30 4.06 6.63
CA VAL A 116 -12.65 5.10 7.61
C VAL A 116 -11.49 5.37 8.59
N VAL A 117 -10.81 4.31 9.05
CA VAL A 117 -9.60 4.46 9.89
C VAL A 117 -8.51 5.23 9.15
N TRP A 118 -8.28 4.97 7.87
CA TRP A 118 -7.34 5.72 7.04
C TRP A 118 -7.69 7.21 6.95
N GLY A 119 -8.98 7.55 6.81
CA GLY A 119 -9.44 8.95 6.83
C GLY A 119 -9.13 9.65 8.16
N VAL A 120 -9.34 8.96 9.30
CA VAL A 120 -8.96 9.50 10.62
C VAL A 120 -7.44 9.66 10.74
N LEU A 121 -6.66 8.70 10.26
CA LEU A 121 -5.20 8.79 10.24
C LEU A 121 -4.71 9.95 9.36
N ALA A 122 -5.40 10.25 8.25
CA ALA A 122 -5.09 11.41 7.41
C ALA A 122 -5.30 12.72 8.17
N LEU A 123 -6.42 12.87 8.90
CA LEU A 123 -6.64 14.03 9.77
C LEU A 123 -5.53 14.17 10.81
N LEU A 124 -5.23 13.10 11.54
CA LEU A 124 -4.17 13.10 12.56
C LEU A 124 -2.81 13.43 11.96
N CYS A 125 -2.50 12.88 10.79
CA CYS A 125 -1.27 13.16 10.07
C CYS A 125 -1.16 14.66 9.72
N MET A 126 -2.19 15.23 9.10
CA MET A 126 -2.15 16.60 8.56
C MET A 126 -2.26 17.66 9.65
N PHE A 127 -3.06 17.45 10.70
CA PHE A 127 -3.27 18.47 11.74
C PHE A 127 -2.31 18.37 12.92
N VAL A 128 -1.82 17.19 13.22
CA VAL A 128 -0.99 16.95 14.41
C VAL A 128 0.39 16.44 14.04
N GLY A 129 0.45 15.35 13.29
CA GLY A 129 1.70 14.63 13.05
C GLY A 129 2.69 15.42 12.21
N ASN A 130 2.28 15.96 11.06
CA ASN A 130 3.16 16.72 10.18
C ASN A 130 3.68 18.00 10.83
N PRO A 131 2.86 18.86 11.47
CA PRO A 131 3.34 20.02 12.20
C PRO A 131 4.33 19.67 13.31
N LEU A 132 4.04 18.62 14.09
CA LEU A 132 4.93 18.14 15.14
C LEU A 132 6.28 17.66 14.58
N LEU A 133 6.25 16.87 13.50
CA LEU A 133 7.47 16.36 12.87
C LEU A 133 8.31 17.48 12.26
N ILE A 134 7.71 18.51 11.68
CA ILE A 134 8.45 19.68 11.20
C ILE A 134 9.17 20.33 12.36
N THR A 135 8.48 20.63 13.45
CA THR A 135 9.09 21.22 14.65
C THR A 135 10.22 20.38 15.19
N LEU A 136 10.06 19.06 15.25
CA LEU A 136 11.11 18.14 15.74
C LEU A 136 12.30 18.08 14.77
N THR A 137 12.08 18.11 13.48
CA THR A 137 13.16 18.08 12.46
C THR A 137 13.93 19.39 12.42
N ASP A 138 13.31 20.52 12.78
CA ASP A 138 13.98 21.82 12.84
C ASP A 138 14.99 21.90 13.99
N TRP A 139 14.83 21.08 15.04
CA TRP A 139 15.83 20.97 16.12
C TRP A 139 17.08 20.20 15.70
N VAL A 140 17.00 19.41 14.64
CA VAL A 140 18.14 18.62 14.13
C VAL A 140 18.90 19.41 13.09
N PRO A 141 20.24 19.63 13.27
CA PRO A 141 21.04 20.26 12.22
C PRO A 141 20.88 19.54 10.88
N GLN A 142 20.57 20.28 9.83
CA GLN A 142 20.22 19.68 8.52
C GLN A 142 21.28 18.71 7.98
N ALA A 143 22.58 18.99 8.23
CA ALA A 143 23.66 18.11 7.83
C ALA A 143 23.55 16.73 8.50
N VAL A 144 23.29 16.71 9.82
CA VAL A 144 23.11 15.49 10.61
C VAL A 144 21.86 14.75 10.13
N GLY A 145 20.74 15.48 9.98
CA GLY A 145 19.48 14.88 9.53
C GLY A 145 19.59 14.24 8.13
N ARG A 146 20.29 14.86 7.19
CA ARG A 146 20.53 14.28 5.85
C ARG A 146 21.37 13.00 5.92
N ILE A 147 22.42 12.97 6.76
CA ILE A 147 23.25 11.78 6.94
C ILE A 147 22.41 10.65 7.54
N VAL A 148 21.61 10.91 8.58
CA VAL A 148 20.74 9.93 9.21
C VAL A 148 19.73 9.38 8.21
N LEU A 149 19.04 10.24 7.47
CA LEU A 149 18.11 9.84 6.41
C LEU A 149 18.76 8.93 5.38
N LEU A 150 19.94 9.35 4.88
CA LEU A 150 20.67 8.56 3.88
C LEU A 150 21.02 7.17 4.40
N VAL A 151 21.60 7.08 5.61
CA VAL A 151 21.99 5.81 6.22
C VAL A 151 20.77 4.90 6.42
N VAL A 152 19.70 5.44 7.01
CA VAL A 152 18.49 4.65 7.28
C VAL A 152 17.84 4.19 5.98
N LEU A 153 17.75 5.05 4.95
CA LEU A 153 17.17 4.67 3.66
C LEU A 153 18.01 3.61 2.94
N ILE A 154 19.34 3.68 3.01
CA ILE A 154 20.22 2.63 2.46
C ILE A 154 19.98 1.30 3.19
N LEU A 155 19.92 1.31 4.52
CA LEU A 155 19.66 0.11 5.30
C LEU A 155 18.29 -0.48 5.00
N LEU A 156 17.25 0.38 4.84
CA LEU A 156 15.92 -0.06 4.43
C LEU A 156 15.91 -0.64 3.02
N ALA A 157 16.65 -0.06 2.08
CA ALA A 157 16.76 -0.59 0.72
C ALA A 157 17.42 -1.98 0.71
N ILE A 158 18.50 -2.16 1.50
CA ILE A 158 19.15 -3.46 1.65
C ILE A 158 18.20 -4.48 2.28
N ASP A 159 17.48 -4.11 3.34
CA ASP A 159 16.49 -4.98 3.99
C ASP A 159 15.33 -5.32 3.05
N PHE A 160 14.86 -4.34 2.25
CA PHE A 160 13.82 -4.55 1.24
C PHE A 160 14.25 -5.59 0.20
N VAL A 161 15.45 -5.43 -0.38
CA VAL A 161 16.00 -6.38 -1.36
C VAL A 161 16.16 -7.77 -0.74
N GLY A 162 16.69 -7.86 0.49
CA GLY A 162 16.85 -9.11 1.22
C GLY A 162 15.52 -9.81 1.53
N SER A 163 14.53 -9.06 2.00
CA SER A 163 13.18 -9.57 2.27
C SER A 163 12.47 -10.04 1.00
N TRP A 164 12.60 -9.24 -0.08
CA TRP A 164 12.07 -9.58 -1.39
C TRP A 164 12.67 -10.87 -1.94
N ALA A 165 14.01 -10.98 -1.91
CA ALA A 165 14.73 -12.19 -2.37
C ALA A 165 14.33 -13.42 -1.56
N ALA A 166 14.25 -13.30 -0.23
CA ALA A 166 13.82 -14.40 0.64
C ALA A 166 12.40 -14.91 0.34
N LEU A 167 11.48 -13.99 0.05
CA LEU A 167 10.09 -14.32 -0.31
C LEU A 167 9.97 -14.97 -1.67
N LEU A 168 10.74 -14.51 -2.66
CA LEU A 168 10.78 -15.12 -3.98
C LEU A 168 11.32 -16.56 -3.92
N GLN A 169 12.32 -16.84 -3.06
CA GLN A 169 12.80 -18.20 -2.82
C GLN A 169 11.72 -19.09 -2.21
N LEU A 170 11.01 -18.61 -1.19
CA LEU A 170 9.90 -19.34 -0.59
C LEU A 170 8.79 -19.64 -1.60
N ASN A 171 8.49 -18.70 -2.49
CA ASN A 171 7.46 -18.86 -3.53
C ASN A 171 7.91 -19.71 -4.70
N GLY A 172 9.20 -19.69 -5.01
CA GLY A 172 9.78 -20.40 -6.14
C GLY A 172 9.78 -21.91 -6.01
N SER A 173 9.70 -22.45 -4.79
CA SER A 173 9.58 -23.89 -4.55
C SER A 173 8.19 -24.47 -4.90
N LEU A 174 7.20 -23.63 -5.30
CA LEU A 174 5.79 -24.00 -5.27
C LEU A 174 4.96 -23.63 -6.50
N LYS A 175 5.51 -22.98 -7.53
CA LYS A 175 4.82 -22.64 -8.80
C LYS A 175 5.76 -22.72 -10.00
N GLU A 176 5.20 -23.03 -11.17
CA GLU A 176 5.91 -22.86 -12.45
C GLU A 176 6.39 -21.41 -12.61
N PRO A 177 7.67 -21.21 -12.93
CA PRO A 177 8.28 -19.88 -12.88
C PRO A 177 7.85 -19.02 -14.05
N THR A 178 7.32 -17.84 -13.74
CA THR A 178 7.26 -16.73 -14.70
C THR A 178 8.71 -16.31 -15.03
N GLU A 179 8.99 -15.83 -16.25
CA GLU A 179 10.33 -15.43 -16.69
C GLU A 179 11.04 -14.45 -15.74
N ILE A 180 10.29 -13.50 -15.19
CA ILE A 180 10.77 -12.54 -14.19
C ILE A 180 11.23 -13.26 -12.93
N SER A 181 10.49 -14.28 -12.47
CA SER A 181 10.86 -15.04 -11.26
C SER A 181 12.10 -15.92 -11.49
N ARG A 182 12.38 -16.32 -12.74
CA ARG A 182 13.56 -17.12 -13.11
C ARG A 182 14.85 -16.31 -13.01
N ARG A 183 14.88 -15.06 -13.51
CA ARG A 183 16.05 -14.16 -13.42
C ARG A 183 16.38 -13.79 -11.96
N TRP A 184 15.36 -13.50 -11.17
CA TRP A 184 15.53 -13.21 -9.74
C TRP A 184 15.94 -14.42 -8.92
N ARG A 185 15.57 -15.62 -9.35
CA ARG A 185 15.96 -16.88 -8.69
C ARG A 185 17.46 -17.15 -8.81
N VAL A 186 18.07 -16.84 -9.95
CA VAL A 186 19.52 -16.96 -10.14
C VAL A 186 20.25 -16.00 -9.19
N LEU A 187 19.77 -14.75 -9.08
CA LEU A 187 20.34 -13.76 -8.16
C LEU A 187 20.14 -14.14 -6.69
N SER A 188 18.99 -14.74 -6.37
CA SER A 188 18.61 -15.17 -5.03
C SER A 188 19.37 -16.41 -4.56
N ASN A 189 19.71 -17.35 -5.45
CA ASN A 189 20.50 -18.53 -5.10
C ASN A 189 21.97 -18.20 -4.75
N THR A 190 22.49 -17.08 -5.28
CA THR A 190 23.80 -16.55 -4.87
C THR A 190 23.77 -15.90 -3.48
N LEU A 191 22.58 -15.58 -2.95
CA LEU A 191 22.36 -14.98 -1.63
C LEU A 191 21.90 -16.00 -0.57
N ASP A 192 22.14 -17.30 -0.75
CA ASP A 192 21.79 -18.35 0.24
C ASP A 192 22.70 -18.26 1.49
N ASN A 193 22.50 -17.18 2.23
CA ASN A 193 23.22 -16.85 3.46
C ASN A 193 22.33 -17.11 4.69
N ALA A 194 22.95 -17.16 5.86
CA ALA A 194 22.28 -17.28 7.16
C ALA A 194 21.13 -16.26 7.35
N VAL A 195 21.27 -15.06 6.74
CA VAL A 195 20.28 -13.98 6.75
C VAL A 195 18.99 -14.41 6.04
N THR A 196 19.09 -14.98 4.84
CA THR A 196 17.92 -15.43 4.06
C THR A 196 17.14 -16.51 4.80
N ARG A 197 17.86 -17.47 5.41
CA ARG A 197 17.26 -18.51 6.26
C ARG A 197 16.60 -17.97 7.52
N TYR A 198 17.16 -16.93 8.13
CA TYR A 198 16.56 -16.23 9.26
C TYR A 198 15.24 -15.55 8.84
N ILE A 199 15.25 -14.81 7.72
CA ILE A 199 14.06 -14.13 7.18
C ILE A 199 12.96 -15.14 6.87
N GLN A 200 13.29 -16.25 6.23
CA GLN A 200 12.33 -17.32 5.88
C GLN A 200 11.70 -17.92 7.14
N ARG A 201 12.50 -18.21 8.18
CA ARG A 201 11.99 -18.74 9.46
C ARG A 201 11.08 -17.73 10.16
N ARG A 202 11.43 -16.44 10.14
CA ARG A 202 10.60 -15.36 10.68
C ARG A 202 9.26 -15.29 9.96
N MET A 203 9.27 -15.26 8.62
CA MET A 203 8.07 -15.20 7.79
C MET A 203 7.16 -16.41 8.01
N ALA A 204 7.71 -17.62 8.06
CA ALA A 204 6.94 -18.83 8.35
C ALA A 204 6.28 -18.81 9.74
N ARG A 205 6.91 -18.15 10.73
CA ARG A 205 6.32 -17.96 12.06
C ARG A 205 5.26 -16.85 12.10
N ALA A 206 5.47 -15.77 11.37
CA ALA A 206 4.54 -14.65 11.30
C ALA A 206 3.25 -15.04 10.53
N TYR A 207 3.39 -15.88 9.52
CA TYR A 207 2.31 -16.29 8.61
C TYR A 207 2.20 -17.83 8.47
N PRO A 208 1.78 -18.56 9.53
CA PRO A 208 1.68 -20.01 9.51
C PRO A 208 0.63 -20.56 8.53
N SER A 209 -0.25 -19.68 8.04
CA SER A 209 -1.24 -19.99 6.99
C SER A 209 -0.62 -20.21 5.61
N LEU A 210 0.60 -19.69 5.37
CA LEU A 210 1.30 -19.76 4.08
C LEU A 210 1.38 -21.18 3.48
N ALA A 211 1.57 -22.18 4.32
CA ALA A 211 1.66 -23.58 3.90
C ALA A 211 0.27 -24.26 3.80
N LYS A 212 -0.67 -23.91 4.69
CA LYS A 212 -2.01 -24.55 4.74
C LYS A 212 -2.97 -24.03 3.68
N GLU A 213 -2.97 -22.72 3.41
CA GLU A 213 -3.84 -22.13 2.39
C GLU A 213 -3.49 -22.58 0.96
N ARG A 214 -2.25 -22.93 0.70
CA ARG A 214 -1.81 -23.43 -0.62
C ARG A 214 -2.47 -24.74 -1.00
N LEU A 215 -2.51 -25.69 -0.09
CA LEU A 215 -3.16 -26.98 -0.33
C LEU A 215 -4.67 -26.83 -0.53
N GLN A 216 -5.30 -25.87 0.13
CA GLN A 216 -6.73 -25.58 -0.05
C GLN A 216 -7.00 -24.83 -1.37
N LYS A 217 -6.15 -23.85 -1.76
CA LYS A 217 -6.30 -23.10 -3.03
C LYS A 217 -6.07 -23.97 -4.27
N GLU A 218 -5.19 -24.95 -4.23
CA GLU A 218 -5.04 -25.90 -5.35
C GLU A 218 -6.29 -26.74 -5.56
N ARG A 219 -6.95 -27.16 -4.47
CA ARG A 219 -8.25 -27.85 -4.53
C ARG A 219 -9.37 -26.94 -5.04
N GLN A 220 -9.38 -25.65 -4.68
CA GLN A 220 -10.38 -24.69 -5.14
C GLN A 220 -10.14 -24.22 -6.58
N LYS A 221 -8.89 -24.03 -7.03
CA LYS A 221 -8.57 -23.69 -8.43
C LYS A 221 -8.99 -24.76 -9.44
N LYS A 222 -8.97 -26.01 -9.05
CA LYS A 222 -9.54 -27.10 -9.88
C LYS A 222 -11.07 -26.98 -10.03
N LYS A 223 -11.77 -26.38 -9.05
CA LYS A 223 -13.23 -26.13 -9.11
C LYS A 223 -13.63 -24.82 -9.77
N ALA A 224 -12.73 -23.81 -9.82
CA ALA A 224 -13.06 -22.44 -10.27
C ALA A 224 -12.72 -22.14 -11.74
N ARG A 225 -12.39 -23.17 -12.54
CA ARG A 225 -12.06 -23.01 -13.97
C ARG A 225 -13.26 -22.69 -14.88
N THR A 226 -14.43 -22.47 -14.31
CA THR A 226 -15.71 -22.21 -15.01
C THR A 226 -16.38 -20.88 -14.62
N GLN A 227 -15.69 -19.91 -14.02
CA GLN A 227 -16.32 -18.63 -13.72
C GLN A 227 -15.97 -17.58 -14.78
N VAL A 228 -17.02 -17.12 -15.45
CA VAL A 228 -17.00 -16.05 -16.45
C VAL A 228 -16.55 -14.73 -15.79
N PHE A 229 -15.71 -13.96 -16.51
CA PHE A 229 -15.32 -12.59 -16.16
C PHE A 229 -16.57 -11.75 -15.86
N ALA A 230 -16.54 -10.97 -14.77
CA ALA A 230 -17.65 -10.12 -14.30
C ALA A 230 -18.85 -10.82 -13.64
N GLN A 231 -18.86 -12.11 -13.44
CA GLN A 231 -19.87 -12.77 -12.61
C GLN A 231 -19.72 -12.31 -11.14
N GLY A 232 -20.72 -11.58 -10.63
CA GLY A 232 -20.75 -11.07 -9.25
C GLY A 232 -20.32 -9.61 -9.07
N CYS A 233 -20.52 -8.74 -10.06
CA CYS A 233 -20.43 -7.29 -9.89
C CYS A 233 -21.59 -6.77 -9.01
N GLY A 234 -21.43 -6.89 -7.68
CA GLY A 234 -22.33 -6.26 -6.72
C GLY A 234 -22.12 -4.75 -6.68
N PHE A 235 -23.12 -4.01 -6.18
CA PHE A 235 -23.08 -2.55 -5.99
C PHE A 235 -21.78 -2.07 -5.31
N TYR A 236 -21.30 -2.77 -4.29
CA TYR A 236 -20.07 -2.43 -3.57
C TYR A 236 -18.81 -2.48 -4.44
N LYS A 237 -18.72 -3.46 -5.35
CA LYS A 237 -17.59 -3.54 -6.28
C LYS A 237 -17.62 -2.40 -7.28
N LEU A 238 -18.81 -2.06 -7.80
CA LEU A 238 -18.97 -0.94 -8.73
C LEU A 238 -18.67 0.40 -8.05
N ALA A 239 -19.09 0.59 -6.80
CA ALA A 239 -18.76 1.78 -6.02
C ALA A 239 -17.23 1.93 -5.84
N TRP A 240 -16.51 0.86 -5.47
CA TRP A 240 -15.07 0.90 -5.36
C TRP A 240 -14.36 1.17 -6.69
N ILE A 241 -14.83 0.57 -7.79
CA ILE A 241 -14.31 0.82 -9.12
C ILE A 241 -14.49 2.30 -9.49
N PHE A 242 -15.66 2.87 -9.19
CA PHE A 242 -15.94 4.29 -9.42
C PHE A 242 -14.93 5.19 -8.69
N PHE A 243 -14.78 5.04 -7.38
CA PHE A 243 -13.90 5.89 -6.59
C PHE A 243 -12.43 5.77 -6.98
N ILE A 244 -11.95 4.56 -7.21
CA ILE A 244 -10.55 4.32 -7.58
C ILE A 244 -10.27 4.86 -8.99
N ALA A 245 -11.16 4.63 -9.94
CA ALA A 245 -10.98 5.11 -11.30
C ALA A 245 -11.07 6.63 -11.39
N ALA A 246 -11.94 7.25 -10.61
CA ALA A 246 -12.06 8.70 -10.53
C ALA A 246 -10.77 9.37 -10.01
N LEU A 247 -10.15 8.77 -8.99
CA LEU A 247 -8.88 9.24 -8.43
C LEU A 247 -7.72 9.04 -9.41
N LEU A 248 -7.59 7.83 -9.97
CA LEU A 248 -6.52 7.52 -10.93
C LEU A 248 -6.63 8.36 -12.19
N GLY A 249 -7.86 8.61 -12.67
CA GLY A 249 -8.13 9.42 -13.85
C GLY A 249 -7.66 10.86 -13.67
N ASP A 250 -7.95 11.49 -12.54
CA ASP A 250 -7.46 12.83 -12.25
C ASP A 250 -5.93 12.88 -12.13
N GLY A 251 -5.33 11.90 -11.45
CA GLY A 251 -3.88 11.76 -11.38
C GLY A 251 -3.24 11.65 -12.77
N PHE A 252 -3.84 10.88 -13.68
CA PHE A 252 -3.40 10.78 -15.08
C PHE A 252 -3.51 12.12 -15.82
N GLU A 253 -4.63 12.82 -15.68
CA GLU A 253 -4.83 14.13 -16.30
C GLU A 253 -3.84 15.16 -15.76
N THR A 254 -3.58 15.17 -14.46
CA THR A 254 -2.61 16.08 -13.82
C THR A 254 -1.20 15.84 -14.33
N VAL A 255 -0.76 14.58 -14.44
CA VAL A 255 0.55 14.22 -15.01
C VAL A 255 0.61 14.59 -16.50
N PHE A 256 -0.45 14.34 -17.25
CA PHE A 256 -0.53 14.71 -18.66
C PHE A 256 -0.43 16.22 -18.85
N CYS A 257 -1.13 17.04 -18.04
CA CYS A 257 -1.03 18.49 -18.07
C CYS A 257 0.42 18.95 -17.78
N ARG A 258 1.09 18.34 -16.83
CA ARG A 258 2.51 18.64 -16.55
C ARG A 258 3.40 18.35 -17.74
N LEU A 259 3.22 17.24 -18.40
CA LEU A 259 4.04 16.84 -19.55
C LEU A 259 3.75 17.67 -20.80
N SER A 260 2.48 18.07 -21.02
CA SER A 260 2.07 18.81 -22.23
C SER A 260 2.16 20.32 -22.11
N MET A 261 1.87 20.89 -20.93
CA MET A 261 1.79 22.34 -20.72
C MET A 261 2.90 22.90 -19.80
N GLY A 262 3.67 22.03 -19.15
CA GLY A 262 4.74 22.44 -18.23
C GLY A 262 4.27 22.89 -16.85
N GLU A 263 2.97 22.94 -16.60
CA GLU A 263 2.37 23.39 -15.35
C GLU A 263 1.63 22.28 -14.63
N TRP A 264 1.67 22.31 -13.27
CA TRP A 264 0.86 21.42 -12.45
C TRP A 264 -0.55 22.00 -12.33
N MET A 265 -1.50 21.46 -13.08
CA MET A 265 -2.89 21.86 -13.04
C MET A 265 -3.77 20.62 -12.89
N SER A 266 -4.51 20.53 -11.80
CA SER A 266 -5.54 19.51 -11.64
C SER A 266 -6.76 19.90 -12.49
N ARG A 267 -7.28 18.97 -13.27
CA ARG A 267 -8.55 19.08 -14.00
C ARG A 267 -9.67 18.34 -13.30
N SER A 268 -9.61 18.31 -11.97
CA SER A 268 -10.64 17.68 -11.17
C SER A 268 -12.04 18.18 -11.58
N SER A 269 -12.98 17.27 -11.67
CA SER A 269 -14.39 17.60 -11.91
C SER A 269 -15.11 18.07 -10.65
N LEU A 270 -14.43 18.06 -9.49
CA LEU A 270 -14.89 18.60 -8.23
C LEU A 270 -14.15 19.89 -7.90
N LEU A 271 -14.82 20.82 -7.17
CA LEU A 271 -14.26 22.09 -6.71
C LEU A 271 -13.06 21.92 -5.75
N TYR A 272 -12.95 20.75 -5.12
CA TYR A 272 -11.91 20.45 -4.15
C TYR A 272 -11.44 19.00 -4.34
N GLY A 273 -10.13 18.81 -4.50
CA GLY A 273 -9.45 17.53 -4.53
C GLY A 273 -9.28 16.85 -5.90
N PRO A 274 -8.33 15.91 -6.02
CA PRO A 274 -7.99 15.23 -7.27
C PRO A 274 -9.00 14.11 -7.57
N PHE A 275 -10.18 14.47 -8.08
CA PHE A 275 -11.24 13.51 -8.33
C PHE A 275 -11.98 13.78 -9.64
N SER A 276 -11.88 12.87 -10.60
CA SER A 276 -12.55 12.98 -11.89
C SER A 276 -13.74 12.01 -11.99
N ILE A 277 -14.96 12.55 -11.84
CA ILE A 277 -16.23 11.80 -11.91
C ILE A 277 -16.38 11.07 -13.25
N VAL A 278 -15.90 11.67 -14.33
CA VAL A 278 -16.00 11.12 -15.69
C VAL A 278 -15.27 9.79 -15.80
N TRP A 279 -14.05 9.70 -15.25
CA TRP A 279 -13.28 8.45 -15.20
C TRP A 279 -13.96 7.40 -14.34
N GLY A 280 -14.55 7.82 -13.21
CA GLY A 280 -15.30 6.92 -12.33
C GLY A 280 -16.48 6.26 -13.04
N PHE A 281 -17.34 7.06 -13.66
CA PHE A 281 -18.49 6.54 -14.41
C PHE A 281 -18.06 5.72 -15.64
N GLY A 282 -17.04 6.16 -16.39
CA GLY A 282 -16.51 5.43 -17.51
C GLY A 282 -16.08 4.00 -17.13
N ALA A 283 -15.32 3.87 -16.03
CA ALA A 283 -14.87 2.57 -15.53
C ALA A 283 -16.03 1.67 -15.06
N VAL A 284 -17.03 2.23 -14.38
CA VAL A 284 -18.23 1.50 -13.96
C VAL A 284 -19.02 0.98 -15.16
N ILE A 285 -19.26 1.84 -16.16
CA ILE A 285 -20.00 1.46 -17.37
C ILE A 285 -19.26 0.34 -18.12
N LEU A 286 -17.94 0.49 -18.34
CA LEU A 286 -17.12 -0.52 -19.00
C LEU A 286 -17.10 -1.85 -18.24
N THR A 287 -17.16 -1.81 -16.91
CA THR A 287 -17.18 -3.02 -16.08
C THR A 287 -18.57 -3.68 -16.05
N ALA A 288 -19.63 -2.87 -16.13
CA ALA A 288 -21.02 -3.35 -16.10
C ALA A 288 -21.52 -3.81 -17.47
N LEU A 289 -20.91 -3.33 -18.57
CA LEU A 289 -21.25 -3.79 -19.92
C LEU A 289 -20.83 -5.27 -20.07
N PRO A 290 -21.76 -6.17 -20.46
CA PRO A 290 -21.40 -7.55 -20.73
C PRO A 290 -20.44 -7.58 -21.92
N SER A 291 -19.26 -8.17 -21.72
CA SER A 291 -18.36 -8.51 -22.84
C SER A 291 -19.11 -9.51 -23.76
N ARG A 292 -19.56 -9.04 -24.92
CA ARG A 292 -20.06 -9.88 -26.01
C ARG A 292 -18.89 -10.60 -26.70
#